data_001bcbf968e7a5d53117a880341a4cab
#
_entry.id   001bcbf968e7a5d53117a880341a4cab
#
_cell.length_a   1.000
_cell.length_b   1.000
_cell.length_c   1.000
_cell.angle_alpha   90.00
_cell.angle_beta   90.00
_cell.angle_gamma   90.00
#
_symmetry.space_group_name_H-M   'P 1'
#
loop_
_entity.id
_entity.type
_entity.pdbx_description
1 polymer ?
#
loop_
_entity_poly.entity_id
_entity_poly.type
_entity_poly.pdbx_seq_one_letter_code
_entity_poly.pdbx_strand_id
1 'polypeptide(L)'
;WLKNHKEPLPSGVIAMSPWTDLTISGESVETNFEKDPLFGKTRDSMLYNKDYLGDNDPTNEYISPLFGDYEGFPPLLIQVGSYEMLLSDSTRVAKKAKEAGGKVKLSIYEGMFHVFQMAMLLMPESKKAWAEIKRFLHYLDTEENEMQNISKEEKA
;
A
#
# COMPACT_ATOMS: atom_id res chain seq x y z
N TRP A 1 -3.09 9.51 -10.54
CA TRP A 1 -3.02 10.86 -11.14
C TRP A 1 -1.86 10.94 -12.14
N LEU A 2 -0.60 10.68 -11.76
CA LEU A 2 0.58 10.77 -12.65
C LEU A 2 0.36 9.99 -13.96
N LYS A 3 -0.05 8.71 -13.88
CA LYS A 3 -0.35 7.87 -15.04
C LYS A 3 -1.37 8.53 -15.99
N ASN A 4 -2.48 9.02 -15.45
CA ASN A 4 -3.57 9.59 -16.23
C ASN A 4 -3.18 10.92 -16.90
N HIS A 5 -2.16 11.61 -16.35
CA HIS A 5 -1.62 12.86 -16.91
C HIS A 5 -0.33 12.64 -17.73
N LYS A 6 0.09 11.37 -17.93
CA LYS A 6 1.31 11.02 -18.67
C LYS A 6 2.58 11.63 -18.06
N GLU A 7 2.57 11.85 -16.76
CA GLU A 7 3.73 12.31 -16.00
C GLU A 7 4.65 11.11 -15.65
N PRO A 8 5.95 11.36 -15.44
CA PRO A 8 6.88 10.32 -15.02
C PRO A 8 6.40 9.62 -13.74
N LEU A 9 6.39 8.28 -13.78
CA LEU A 9 6.05 7.47 -12.62
C LEU A 9 7.28 7.29 -11.71
N PRO A 10 7.08 7.10 -10.38
CA PRO A 10 8.18 6.74 -9.49
C PRO A 10 8.73 5.35 -9.84
N SER A 11 10.00 5.07 -9.52
CA SER A 11 10.64 3.77 -9.72
C SER A 11 9.94 2.64 -8.94
N GLY A 12 9.26 2.96 -7.85
CA GLY A 12 8.47 2.02 -7.04
C GLY A 12 7.62 2.73 -5.99
N VAL A 13 6.71 1.99 -5.39
CA VAL A 13 5.80 2.49 -4.35
C VAL A 13 5.89 1.60 -3.11
N ILE A 14 5.99 2.22 -1.94
CA ILE A 14 5.92 1.54 -0.64
C ILE A 14 4.67 2.05 0.09
N ALA A 15 3.75 1.15 0.40
CA ALA A 15 2.54 1.44 1.14
C ALA A 15 2.56 0.73 2.50
N MET A 16 2.53 1.51 3.58
CA MET A 16 2.49 1.02 4.96
C MET A 16 1.09 1.17 5.50
N SER A 17 0.40 0.08 5.75
CA SER A 17 -0.98 0.06 6.25
C SER A 17 -1.91 1.01 5.47
N PRO A 18 -1.97 0.91 4.13
CA PRO A 18 -2.69 1.88 3.33
C PRO A 18 -4.20 1.79 3.53
N TRP A 19 -4.85 2.95 3.70
CA TRP A 19 -6.29 3.09 3.61
C TRP A 19 -6.65 3.44 2.16
N THR A 20 -7.26 2.49 1.46
CA THR A 20 -7.49 2.57 0.01
C THR A 20 -8.95 2.48 -0.40
N ASP A 21 -9.84 2.29 0.55
CA ASP A 21 -11.28 2.16 0.33
C ASP A 21 -12.10 2.98 1.35
N LEU A 22 -12.46 4.19 0.99
CA LEU A 22 -13.29 5.06 1.82
C LEU A 22 -14.79 4.68 1.78
N THR A 23 -15.18 3.64 1.02
CA THR A 23 -16.50 3.03 1.14
C THR A 23 -16.62 2.11 2.36
N ILE A 24 -15.47 1.80 3.00
CA ILE A 24 -15.41 0.96 4.20
C ILE A 24 -16.01 -0.44 3.94
N SER A 25 -15.83 -0.96 2.73
CA SER A 25 -16.41 -2.23 2.31
C SER A 25 -15.53 -3.45 2.59
N GLY A 26 -14.36 -3.25 3.24
CA GLY A 26 -13.41 -4.32 3.57
C GLY A 26 -13.92 -5.22 4.69
N GLU A 27 -13.80 -6.55 4.53
CA GLU A 27 -14.22 -7.53 5.55
C GLU A 27 -13.50 -7.32 6.90
N SER A 28 -12.22 -6.92 6.87
CA SER A 28 -11.42 -6.72 8.08
C SER A 28 -11.91 -5.56 8.95
N VAL A 29 -12.72 -4.66 8.41
CA VAL A 29 -13.35 -3.58 9.19
C VAL A 29 -14.21 -4.17 10.34
N GLU A 30 -14.89 -5.27 10.07
CA GLU A 30 -15.70 -5.95 11.08
C GLU A 30 -14.94 -7.06 11.80
N THR A 31 -14.19 -7.91 11.06
CA THR A 31 -13.53 -9.09 11.66
C THR A 31 -12.35 -8.74 12.56
N ASN A 32 -11.73 -7.58 12.38
CA ASN A 32 -10.61 -7.10 13.18
C ASN A 32 -10.98 -5.95 14.14
N PHE A 33 -12.25 -5.57 14.23
CA PHE A 33 -12.71 -4.50 15.11
C PHE A 33 -12.19 -4.61 16.55
N GLU A 34 -12.32 -5.79 17.15
CA GLU A 34 -11.86 -6.04 18.53
C GLU A 34 -10.34 -6.22 18.65
N LYS A 35 -9.65 -6.50 17.53
CA LYS A 35 -8.22 -6.77 17.52
C LYS A 35 -7.39 -5.52 17.24
N ASP A 36 -7.93 -4.57 16.47
CA ASP A 36 -7.22 -3.35 16.09
C ASP A 36 -7.18 -2.38 17.28
N PRO A 37 -6.00 -2.14 17.90
CA PRO A 37 -5.90 -1.29 19.07
C PRO A 37 -6.05 0.20 18.75
N LEU A 38 -5.93 0.59 17.47
CA LEU A 38 -6.00 2.00 17.05
C LEU A 38 -7.38 2.36 16.49
N PHE A 39 -7.87 1.61 15.51
CA PHE A 39 -9.14 1.91 14.87
C PHE A 39 -10.35 1.25 15.56
N GLY A 40 -10.19 0.10 16.18
CA GLY A 40 -11.31 -0.66 16.74
C GLY A 40 -12.20 0.16 17.68
N LYS A 41 -11.62 0.87 18.65
CA LYS A 41 -12.34 1.72 19.61
C LYS A 41 -12.72 3.10 19.08
N THR A 42 -12.07 3.54 18.00
CA THR A 42 -12.26 4.88 17.42
C THR A 42 -12.87 4.80 16.02
N ARG A 43 -13.35 3.64 15.60
CA ARG A 43 -13.92 3.37 14.28
C ARG A 43 -14.87 4.45 13.80
N ASP A 44 -15.85 4.80 14.62
CA ASP A 44 -16.91 5.73 14.23
C ASP A 44 -16.38 7.16 14.02
N SER A 45 -15.36 7.55 14.76
CA SER A 45 -14.77 8.89 14.60
C SER A 45 -13.71 8.97 13.51
N MET A 46 -13.01 7.89 13.21
CA MET A 46 -11.92 7.88 12.22
C MET A 46 -12.38 7.38 10.86
N LEU A 47 -13.02 6.19 10.79
CA LEU A 47 -13.41 5.60 9.51
C LEU A 47 -14.67 6.26 8.92
N TYR A 48 -15.58 6.75 9.76
CA TYR A 48 -16.80 7.40 9.29
C TYR A 48 -16.72 8.94 9.27
N ASN A 49 -15.53 9.50 9.59
CA ASN A 49 -15.32 10.93 9.46
C ASN A 49 -15.32 11.34 7.99
N LYS A 50 -16.26 12.19 7.62
CA LYS A 50 -16.45 12.66 6.25
C LYS A 50 -15.61 13.90 5.89
N ASP A 51 -14.77 14.39 6.80
CA ASP A 51 -14.03 15.64 6.56
C ASP A 51 -13.11 15.56 5.33
N TYR A 52 -12.45 14.42 5.11
CA TYR A 52 -11.64 14.22 3.91
C TYR A 52 -12.49 13.94 2.67
N LEU A 53 -13.55 13.15 2.80
CA LEU A 53 -14.43 12.77 1.70
C LEU A 53 -15.29 13.96 1.22
N GLY A 54 -15.84 14.73 2.18
CA GLY A 54 -16.82 15.77 1.91
C GLY A 54 -18.04 15.18 1.20
N ASP A 55 -18.48 15.88 0.16
CA ASP A 55 -19.62 15.46 -0.69
C ASP A 55 -19.17 14.66 -1.94
N ASN A 56 -17.89 14.22 -1.98
CA ASN A 56 -17.37 13.49 -3.12
C ASN A 56 -17.82 12.01 -3.09
N ASP A 57 -17.80 11.38 -4.27
CA ASP A 57 -18.04 9.94 -4.41
C ASP A 57 -16.90 9.14 -3.76
N PRO A 58 -17.17 8.29 -2.75
CA PRO A 58 -16.15 7.50 -2.10
C PRO A 58 -15.51 6.45 -3.03
N THR A 59 -16.09 6.15 -4.19
CA THR A 59 -15.50 5.25 -5.20
C THR A 59 -14.57 5.97 -6.18
N ASN A 60 -14.42 7.28 -6.07
CA ASN A 60 -13.47 8.04 -6.88
C ASN A 60 -12.04 7.53 -6.65
N GLU A 61 -11.33 7.14 -7.71
CA GLU A 61 -10.00 6.52 -7.66
C GLU A 61 -8.93 7.41 -7.01
N TYR A 62 -9.10 8.74 -7.01
CA TYR A 62 -8.19 9.67 -6.33
C TYR A 62 -8.46 9.81 -4.84
N ILE A 63 -9.60 9.33 -4.37
CA ILE A 63 -10.00 9.27 -2.97
C ILE A 63 -9.79 7.86 -2.42
N SER A 64 -10.27 6.88 -3.17
CA SER A 64 -10.16 5.44 -2.84
C SER A 64 -9.37 4.71 -3.93
N PRO A 65 -8.04 4.64 -3.79
CA PRO A 65 -7.15 4.02 -4.79
C PRO A 65 -7.50 2.58 -5.15
N LEU A 66 -8.21 1.86 -4.30
CA LEU A 66 -8.70 0.51 -4.59
C LEU A 66 -9.49 0.46 -5.91
N PHE A 67 -10.23 1.52 -6.26
CA PHE A 67 -11.05 1.58 -7.48
C PHE A 67 -10.25 2.01 -8.72
N GLY A 68 -9.00 2.46 -8.55
CA GLY A 68 -8.12 2.91 -9.63
C GLY A 68 -7.64 1.79 -10.56
N ASP A 69 -7.06 2.17 -11.69
CA ASP A 69 -6.43 1.27 -12.63
C ASP A 69 -4.95 1.06 -12.30
N TYR A 70 -4.53 -0.22 -12.22
CA TYR A 70 -3.17 -0.63 -11.87
C TYR A 70 -2.35 -1.15 -13.06
N GLU A 71 -2.88 -1.13 -14.29
CA GLU A 71 -2.09 -1.48 -15.47
C GLU A 71 -0.89 -0.55 -15.63
N GLY A 72 0.32 -1.11 -15.78
CA GLY A 72 1.55 -0.35 -15.86
C GLY A 72 1.94 0.41 -14.58
N PHE A 73 1.34 0.03 -13.44
CA PHE A 73 1.71 0.62 -12.13
C PHE A 73 3.14 0.21 -11.74
N PRO A 74 3.92 1.09 -11.10
CA PRO A 74 5.27 0.78 -10.65
C PRO A 74 5.32 -0.42 -9.70
N PRO A 75 6.50 -1.06 -9.51
CA PRO A 75 6.69 -2.07 -8.47
C PRO A 75 6.14 -1.59 -7.13
N LEU A 76 5.37 -2.44 -6.46
CA LEU A 76 4.61 -2.07 -5.26
C LEU A 76 4.93 -3.01 -4.10
N LEU A 77 5.46 -2.45 -3.00
CA LEU A 77 5.57 -3.13 -1.71
C LEU A 77 4.44 -2.65 -0.80
N ILE A 78 3.62 -3.57 -0.32
CA ILE A 78 2.59 -3.29 0.69
C ILE A 78 2.94 -4.04 1.98
N GLN A 79 2.95 -3.32 3.11
CA GLN A 79 3.12 -3.90 4.44
C GLN A 79 1.91 -3.55 5.31
N VAL A 80 1.34 -4.54 5.98
CA VAL A 80 0.15 -4.39 6.82
C VAL A 80 0.19 -5.35 8.01
N GLY A 81 -0.39 -4.97 9.12
CA GLY A 81 -0.57 -5.84 10.29
C GLY A 81 -1.81 -6.73 10.17
N SER A 82 -1.74 -7.96 10.68
CA SER A 82 -2.88 -8.90 10.62
C SER A 82 -4.04 -8.49 11.52
N TYR A 83 -3.82 -7.61 12.50
CA TYR A 83 -4.85 -7.11 13.41
C TYR A 83 -5.53 -5.84 12.90
N GLU A 84 -5.06 -5.27 11.79
CA GLU A 84 -5.60 -4.02 11.28
C GLU A 84 -6.99 -4.19 10.66
N MET A 85 -7.87 -3.24 10.94
CA MET A 85 -9.14 -3.09 10.21
C MET A 85 -8.92 -2.78 8.73
N LEU A 86 -7.76 -2.21 8.35
CA LEU A 86 -7.35 -1.93 6.98
C LEU A 86 -6.63 -3.11 6.28
N LEU A 87 -6.65 -4.32 6.86
CA LEU A 87 -6.05 -5.51 6.24
C LEU A 87 -6.67 -5.80 4.87
N SER A 88 -8.00 -5.72 4.75
CA SER A 88 -8.71 -5.95 3.49
C SER A 88 -8.33 -4.95 2.40
N ASP A 89 -8.08 -3.69 2.75
CA ASP A 89 -7.62 -2.66 1.84
C ASP A 89 -6.32 -3.08 1.15
N SER A 90 -5.35 -3.48 1.97
CA SER A 90 -4.03 -3.94 1.52
C SER A 90 -4.11 -5.19 0.65
N THR A 91 -4.89 -6.20 1.06
CA THR A 91 -5.01 -7.46 0.33
C THR A 91 -5.74 -7.28 -1.00
N ARG A 92 -6.78 -6.45 -1.04
CA ARG A 92 -7.56 -6.17 -2.25
C ARG A 92 -6.75 -5.37 -3.28
N VAL A 93 -6.01 -4.34 -2.85
CA VAL A 93 -5.10 -3.59 -3.73
C VAL A 93 -4.00 -4.50 -4.26
N ALA A 94 -3.36 -5.30 -3.40
CA ALA A 94 -2.32 -6.23 -3.84
C ALA A 94 -2.84 -7.23 -4.88
N LYS A 95 -4.04 -7.76 -4.67
CA LYS A 95 -4.70 -8.65 -5.63
C LYS A 95 -4.93 -7.95 -6.96
N LYS A 96 -5.58 -6.79 -6.93
CA LYS A 96 -5.93 -6.01 -8.14
C LYS A 96 -4.69 -5.61 -8.95
N ALA A 97 -3.64 -5.14 -8.27
CA ALA A 97 -2.42 -4.76 -8.94
C ALA A 97 -1.67 -5.97 -9.55
N LYS A 98 -1.71 -7.15 -8.91
CA LYS A 98 -1.18 -8.40 -9.48
C LYS A 98 -1.97 -8.85 -10.71
N GLU A 99 -3.31 -8.81 -10.65
CA GLU A 99 -4.19 -9.16 -11.75
C GLU A 99 -3.99 -8.25 -12.98
N ALA A 100 -3.59 -7.00 -12.75
CA ALA A 100 -3.19 -6.05 -13.79
C ALA A 100 -1.74 -6.26 -14.31
N GLY A 101 -1.07 -7.36 -13.92
CA GLY A 101 0.30 -7.67 -14.36
C GLY A 101 1.41 -6.96 -13.58
N GLY A 102 1.08 -6.25 -12.49
CA GLY A 102 2.04 -5.49 -11.70
C GLY A 102 2.99 -6.35 -10.85
N LYS A 103 4.20 -5.85 -10.62
CA LYS A 103 5.18 -6.42 -9.68
C LYS A 103 4.79 -6.03 -8.26
N VAL A 104 4.13 -6.91 -7.52
CA VAL A 104 3.57 -6.60 -6.20
C VAL A 104 4.08 -7.57 -5.13
N LYS A 105 4.59 -7.03 -4.05
CA LYS A 105 4.88 -7.76 -2.81
C LYS A 105 3.94 -7.27 -1.71
N LEU A 106 3.13 -8.19 -1.18
CA LEU A 106 2.32 -7.99 0.03
C LEU A 106 2.95 -8.75 1.19
N SER A 107 3.23 -8.05 2.28
CA SER A 107 3.75 -8.60 3.52
C SER A 107 2.78 -8.32 4.67
N ILE A 108 2.15 -9.38 5.18
CA ILE A 108 1.25 -9.34 6.32
C ILE A 108 2.06 -9.72 7.57
N TYR A 109 2.12 -8.82 8.55
CA TYR A 109 2.84 -9.03 9.80
C TYR A 109 1.88 -9.49 10.89
N GLU A 110 2.08 -10.72 11.35
CA GLU A 110 1.18 -11.35 12.33
C GLU A 110 1.16 -10.61 13.66
N GLY A 111 -0.06 -10.35 14.18
CA GLY A 111 -0.29 -9.66 15.43
C GLY A 111 0.03 -8.15 15.41
N MET A 112 0.40 -7.59 14.27
CA MET A 112 0.75 -6.19 14.18
C MET A 112 -0.47 -5.31 13.92
N PHE A 113 -0.35 -4.06 14.35
CA PHE A 113 -1.35 -3.00 14.30
C PHE A 113 -0.99 -1.93 13.26
N HIS A 114 -1.87 -0.96 13.05
CA HIS A 114 -1.72 0.08 12.04
C HIS A 114 -0.42 0.87 12.18
N VAL A 115 0.33 0.96 11.08
CA VAL A 115 1.65 1.60 10.96
C VAL A 115 2.65 1.19 12.06
N PHE A 116 2.66 -0.07 12.45
CA PHE A 116 3.59 -0.64 13.43
C PHE A 116 5.07 -0.36 13.07
N GLN A 117 5.36 -0.08 11.81
CA GLN A 117 6.68 0.33 11.32
C GLN A 117 7.21 1.58 12.05
N MET A 118 6.32 2.46 12.54
CA MET A 118 6.68 3.65 13.32
C MET A 118 7.38 3.31 14.65
N ALA A 119 7.25 2.07 15.14
CA ALA A 119 7.99 1.62 16.33
C ALA A 119 9.50 1.48 16.09
N MET A 120 9.97 1.62 14.85
CA MET A 120 11.38 1.66 14.47
C MET A 120 12.18 0.47 15.06
N LEU A 121 13.16 0.76 15.92
CA LEU A 121 14.01 -0.24 16.54
C LEU A 121 13.43 -0.86 17.82
N LEU A 122 12.28 -0.40 18.29
CA LEU A 122 11.66 -0.88 19.54
C LEU A 122 11.01 -2.25 19.38
N MET A 123 10.58 -2.61 18.16
CA MET A 123 9.89 -3.87 17.88
C MET A 123 10.64 -4.73 16.84
N PRO A 124 10.77 -6.04 17.06
CA PRO A 124 11.38 -6.95 16.08
C PRO A 124 10.68 -6.92 14.71
N GLU A 125 9.35 -6.86 14.68
CA GLU A 125 8.53 -6.82 13.49
C GLU A 125 8.78 -5.55 12.68
N SER A 126 8.89 -4.41 13.36
CA SER A 126 9.25 -3.12 12.73
C SER A 126 10.65 -3.17 12.12
N LYS A 127 11.64 -3.76 12.81
CA LYS A 127 12.99 -3.98 12.26
C LYS A 127 12.95 -4.82 10.98
N LYS A 128 12.15 -5.91 10.98
CA LYS A 128 11.97 -6.77 9.80
C LYS A 128 11.34 -6.01 8.64
N ALA A 129 10.31 -5.19 8.92
CA ALA A 129 9.63 -4.38 7.93
C ALA A 129 10.59 -3.36 7.28
N TRP A 130 11.40 -2.66 8.08
CA TRP A 130 12.41 -1.74 7.57
C TRP A 130 13.52 -2.43 6.78
N ALA A 131 13.95 -3.62 7.21
CA ALA A 131 14.90 -4.42 6.44
C ALA A 131 14.31 -4.88 5.09
N GLU A 132 13.02 -5.15 5.02
CA GLU A 132 12.32 -5.46 3.78
C GLU A 132 12.24 -4.24 2.85
N ILE A 133 11.92 -3.06 3.38
CA ILE A 133 11.94 -1.80 2.64
C ILE A 133 13.33 -1.56 2.02
N LYS A 134 14.40 -1.74 2.82
CA LYS A 134 15.77 -1.59 2.31
C LYS A 134 16.07 -2.55 1.15
N ARG A 135 15.63 -3.82 1.23
CA ARG A 135 15.79 -4.78 0.12
C ARG A 135 14.98 -4.37 -1.11
N PHE A 136 13.78 -3.86 -0.92
CA PHE A 136 12.95 -3.40 -2.02
C PHE A 136 13.57 -2.19 -2.74
N LEU A 137 14.10 -1.22 -2.00
CA LEU A 137 14.81 -0.08 -2.59
C LEU A 137 16.05 -0.53 -3.38
N HIS A 138 16.82 -1.46 -2.84
CA HIS A 138 17.99 -2.02 -3.55
C HIS A 138 17.59 -2.76 -4.84
N TYR A 139 16.47 -3.48 -4.82
CA TYR A 139 15.91 -4.13 -6.01
C TYR A 139 15.57 -3.08 -7.10
N LEU A 140 14.94 -1.97 -6.74
CA LEU A 140 14.60 -0.90 -7.68
C LEU A 140 15.85 -0.27 -8.30
N ASP A 141 16.89 0.01 -7.50
CA ASP A 141 18.16 0.54 -7.97
C ASP A 141 18.85 -0.41 -8.98
N THR A 142 18.75 -1.72 -8.75
CA THR A 142 19.35 -2.73 -9.62
C THR A 142 18.63 -2.81 -10.97
N GLU A 143 17.28 -2.83 -10.97
CA GLU A 143 16.51 -2.84 -12.21
C GLU A 143 16.72 -1.57 -13.05
N GLU A 144 16.81 -0.41 -12.42
CA GLU A 144 17.08 0.86 -13.10
C GLU A 144 18.46 0.85 -13.78
N ASN A 145 19.49 0.36 -13.08
CA ASN A 145 20.84 0.24 -13.63
C ASN A 145 20.93 -0.75 -14.81
N GLU A 146 20.22 -1.88 -14.73
CA GLU A 146 20.15 -2.84 -15.83
C GLU A 146 19.49 -2.22 -17.07
N MET A 147 18.38 -1.52 -16.94
CA MET A 147 17.72 -0.84 -18.06
C MET A 147 18.58 0.26 -18.68
N GLN A 148 19.31 1.04 -17.87
CA GLN A 148 20.23 2.06 -18.37
C GLN A 148 21.40 1.45 -19.16
N ASN A 149 21.92 0.29 -18.76
CA ASN A 149 23.00 -0.40 -19.45
C ASN A 149 22.55 -0.94 -20.80
N ILE A 150 21.40 -1.61 -20.87
CA ILE A 150 20.80 -2.08 -22.14
C ILE A 150 20.60 -0.91 -23.12
N SER A 151 20.05 0.21 -22.65
CA SER A 151 19.82 1.40 -23.47
C SER A 151 21.12 2.06 -23.99
N LYS A 152 22.25 1.86 -23.32
CA LYS A 152 23.56 2.33 -23.78
C LYS A 152 24.15 1.38 -24.83
N GLU A 153 23.98 0.08 -24.66
CA GLU A 153 24.43 -0.94 -25.62
C GLU A 153 23.69 -0.86 -26.96
N GLU A 154 22.38 -0.57 -26.94
CA GLU A 154 21.59 -0.39 -28.15
C GLU A 154 21.91 0.89 -28.96
N LYS A 155 22.63 1.85 -28.36
CA LYS A 155 23.02 3.12 -28.99
C LYS A 155 24.50 3.15 -29.46
N ALA A 156 25.26 2.09 -29.18
CA ALA A 156 26.66 1.96 -29.53
C ALA A 156 26.85 1.14 -30.81
#